data_cb0434f5fff1f63480219d484ad26cda
#
_entry.id   cb0434f5fff1f63480219d484ad26cda
#
_cell.length_a   1.000
_cell.length_b   1.000
_cell.length_c   1.000
_cell.angle_alpha   90.00
_cell.angle_beta   90.00
_cell.angle_gamma   90.00
#
_symmetry.space_group_name_H-M   'P 1'
#
loop_
_entity.id
_entity.type
_entity.pdbx_description
1 polymer ?
#
loop_
_entity_poly.entity_id
_entity_poly.type
_entity_poly.pdbx_seq_one_letter_code
_entity_poly.pdbx_strand_id
1 'polypeptide(L)'
;MIVSFCFRGGESGTATATIMLMGDTCTRGCRFCSVKTARAPPPLDPNEPENTAKAVAAWGLVRSSLNIHFTPILLIIPATLQDYVVLTSVDRDDLPDAGSSHIAETIRQIKFAKPEMMVECLAPDFAGEMECVDRVSNSGLDVFAHNIETVERLTPFVRDARAKYRQTLAVLQRAKGAQGGGMVTKSSVMLGLGESDEEVEQTMRDLRSAGVDCLTLGQYMQPTKRHLKVKEYVTPEKFAHWERVGSRMGFLYTASGPLVRSSYKAGEFFIKNIVEKRRSGDAEEQN
;
A
#
# COMPACT_ATOMS: atom_id res chain seq x y z
N MET A 1 12.02 -5.19 12.54
CA MET A 1 11.75 -4.73 11.16
C MET A 1 11.66 -5.96 10.25
N ILE A 2 10.53 -6.16 9.58
CA ILE A 2 10.34 -7.22 8.60
C ILE A 2 10.39 -6.56 7.21
N VAL A 3 11.38 -6.93 6.40
CA VAL A 3 11.52 -6.40 5.05
C VAL A 3 11.20 -7.53 4.06
N SER A 4 10.22 -7.31 3.22
CA SER A 4 9.90 -8.22 2.11
C SER A 4 10.31 -7.56 0.80
N PHE A 5 11.10 -8.26 -0.01
CA PHE A 5 11.44 -7.83 -1.36
C PHE A 5 10.58 -8.59 -2.37
N CYS A 6 9.78 -7.89 -3.13
CA CYS A 6 9.06 -8.49 -4.25
C CYS A 6 9.94 -8.47 -5.50
N PHE A 7 10.67 -9.57 -5.74
CA PHE A 7 11.42 -9.78 -6.98
C PHE A 7 10.52 -10.41 -8.04
N ARG A 8 10.43 -9.82 -9.21
CA ARG A 8 9.88 -10.47 -10.39
C ARG A 8 10.90 -10.42 -11.52
N GLY A 9 11.29 -11.60 -12.02
CA GLY A 9 12.11 -11.74 -13.21
C GLY A 9 11.36 -11.19 -14.44
N GLY A 10 11.79 -10.06 -14.90
CA GLY A 10 11.43 -9.41 -16.14
C GLY A 10 12.55 -8.43 -16.46
N GLU A 11 12.80 -8.12 -17.72
CA GLU A 11 13.97 -7.42 -18.28
C GLU A 11 14.36 -6.06 -17.67
N SER A 12 13.67 -5.57 -16.66
CA SER A 12 13.95 -4.28 -15.99
C SER A 12 14.28 -4.42 -14.51
N GLY A 13 15.03 -5.39 -14.07
CA GLY A 13 15.78 -5.55 -12.80
C GLY A 13 15.39 -4.72 -11.55
N THR A 14 14.21 -4.14 -11.46
CA THR A 14 13.75 -3.29 -10.35
C THR A 14 12.90 -4.09 -9.36
N ALA A 15 13.14 -4.03 -8.06
CA ALA A 15 12.33 -4.63 -7.01
C ALA A 15 11.76 -3.53 -6.11
N THR A 16 10.50 -3.67 -5.67
CA THR A 16 9.92 -2.80 -4.65
C THR A 16 10.25 -3.35 -3.28
N ALA A 17 10.77 -2.53 -2.41
CA ALA A 17 10.91 -2.87 -1.01
C ALA A 17 9.63 -2.53 -0.27
N THR A 18 9.08 -3.52 0.44
CA THR A 18 7.97 -3.33 1.36
C THR A 18 8.47 -3.58 2.78
N ILE A 19 8.29 -2.59 3.65
CA ILE A 19 8.69 -2.65 5.06
C ILE A 19 7.43 -2.72 5.91
N MET A 20 7.32 -3.74 6.76
CA MET A 20 6.24 -3.86 7.72
C MET A 20 6.64 -3.17 9.03
N LEU A 21 5.83 -2.22 9.46
CA LEU A 21 5.97 -1.46 10.70
C LEU A 21 5.12 -2.07 11.80
N MET A 22 5.46 -1.76 13.06
CA MET A 22 4.74 -2.14 14.27
C MET A 22 4.70 -3.66 14.53
N GLY A 23 5.68 -4.39 13.99
CA GLY A 23 5.84 -5.83 14.22
C GLY A 23 5.00 -6.70 13.29
N ASP A 24 4.76 -7.96 13.70
CA ASP A 24 4.13 -9.02 12.89
C ASP A 24 2.77 -9.47 13.45
N THR A 25 2.22 -8.77 14.44
CA THR A 25 1.02 -9.17 15.15
C THR A 25 -0.03 -8.08 15.10
N CYS A 26 -1.18 -8.38 14.46
CA CYS A 26 -2.30 -7.48 14.26
C CYS A 26 -3.35 -7.64 15.37
N THR A 27 -4.07 -6.59 15.72
CA THR A 27 -5.22 -6.68 16.63
C THR A 27 -6.48 -7.19 15.95
N ARG A 28 -6.51 -7.27 14.61
CA ARG A 28 -7.67 -7.64 13.79
C ARG A 28 -7.52 -9.00 13.13
N GLY A 29 -8.63 -9.74 13.05
CA GLY A 29 -8.70 -11.10 12.52
C GLY A 29 -9.36 -11.18 11.15
N CYS A 30 -8.88 -10.44 10.15
CA CYS A 30 -9.39 -10.53 8.78
C CYS A 30 -9.21 -11.94 8.22
N ARG A 31 -10.28 -12.55 7.72
CA ARG A 31 -10.30 -13.98 7.36
C ARG A 31 -9.52 -14.34 6.09
N PHE A 32 -9.04 -13.34 5.36
CA PHE A 32 -8.15 -13.50 4.20
C PHE A 32 -6.67 -13.39 4.56
N CYS A 33 -6.34 -12.81 5.72
CA CYS A 33 -4.99 -12.37 6.07
C CYS A 33 -4.26 -13.43 6.90
N SER A 34 -2.98 -13.70 6.58
CA SER A 34 -2.13 -14.66 7.28
C SER A 34 -1.29 -14.05 8.41
N VAL A 35 -1.43 -12.76 8.68
CA VAL A 35 -0.73 -12.09 9.77
C VAL A 35 -1.19 -12.65 11.11
N LYS A 36 -0.28 -12.81 12.05
CA LYS A 36 -0.60 -13.25 13.42
C LYS A 36 -1.59 -12.28 14.07
N THR A 37 -2.46 -12.80 14.91
CA THR A 37 -3.50 -12.02 15.58
C THR A 37 -3.42 -12.17 17.09
N ALA A 38 -3.39 -11.06 17.82
CA ALA A 38 -3.51 -11.03 19.27
C ALA A 38 -4.22 -9.75 19.72
N ARG A 39 -4.95 -9.83 20.86
CA ARG A 39 -5.60 -8.66 21.45
C ARG A 39 -4.61 -7.68 22.08
N ALA A 40 -3.46 -8.19 22.52
CA ALA A 40 -2.36 -7.42 23.09
C ALA A 40 -1.06 -7.83 22.37
N PRO A 41 -0.75 -7.22 21.23
CA PRO A 41 0.51 -7.42 20.55
C PRO A 41 1.69 -6.95 21.41
N PRO A 42 2.92 -7.37 21.10
CA PRO A 42 4.12 -6.83 21.77
C PRO A 42 4.17 -5.29 21.67
N PRO A 43 4.82 -4.60 22.64
CA PRO A 43 5.00 -3.15 22.57
C PRO A 43 5.76 -2.76 21.31
N LEU A 44 5.54 -1.52 20.84
CA LEU A 44 6.29 -0.98 19.71
C LEU A 44 7.77 -0.83 20.08
N ASP A 45 8.63 -1.08 19.11
CA ASP A 45 10.05 -0.72 19.23
C ASP A 45 10.19 0.80 19.01
N PRO A 46 10.57 1.58 20.02
CA PRO A 46 10.72 3.02 19.91
C PRO A 46 11.81 3.44 18.91
N ASN A 47 12.74 2.54 18.59
CA ASN A 47 13.81 2.78 17.63
C ASN A 47 13.43 2.37 16.20
N GLU A 48 12.26 1.77 15.96
CA GLU A 48 11.86 1.33 14.63
C GLU A 48 11.83 2.47 13.61
N PRO A 49 11.30 3.69 13.92
CA PRO A 49 11.34 4.82 13.00
C PRO A 49 12.75 5.17 12.54
N GLU A 50 13.68 5.34 13.48
CA GLU A 50 15.08 5.68 13.20
C GLU A 50 15.80 4.56 12.43
N ASN A 51 15.63 3.32 12.86
CA ASN A 51 16.24 2.15 12.22
C ASN A 51 15.74 1.96 10.80
N THR A 52 14.44 2.19 10.56
CA THR A 52 13.83 2.13 9.23
C THR A 52 14.39 3.23 8.32
N ALA A 53 14.47 4.46 8.81
CA ALA A 53 15.04 5.58 8.06
C ALA A 53 16.50 5.35 7.70
N LYS A 54 17.32 4.86 8.64
CA LYS A 54 18.73 4.49 8.39
C LYS A 54 18.86 3.40 7.34
N ALA A 55 18.01 2.36 7.41
CA ALA A 55 18.02 1.27 6.44
C ALA A 55 17.67 1.78 5.03
N VAL A 56 16.63 2.60 4.91
CA VAL A 56 16.18 3.17 3.63
C VAL A 56 17.23 4.13 3.07
N ALA A 57 17.86 4.98 3.90
CA ALA A 57 18.90 5.90 3.49
C ALA A 57 20.15 5.17 2.99
N ALA A 58 20.48 4.01 3.58
CA ALA A 58 21.61 3.19 3.17
C ALA A 58 21.39 2.49 1.81
N TRP A 59 20.16 2.44 1.31
CA TRP A 59 19.89 1.84 -0.01
C TRP A 59 20.52 2.72 -1.09
N GLY A 60 21.45 2.13 -1.85
CA GLY A 60 22.20 2.79 -2.90
C GLY A 60 23.63 3.21 -2.54
N LEU A 61 24.02 3.19 -1.26
CA LEU A 61 25.38 3.52 -0.85
C LEU A 61 26.39 2.36 -1.05
N VAL A 62 25.94 1.18 -1.41
CA VAL A 62 26.82 0.00 -1.62
C VAL A 62 27.74 0.17 -2.83
N ARG A 63 27.72 1.28 -3.54
CA ARG A 63 28.56 1.54 -4.73
C ARG A 63 29.98 2.04 -4.47
N SER A 64 30.36 2.45 -3.25
CA SER A 64 31.61 3.24 -3.07
C SER A 64 32.66 2.71 -2.10
N SER A 65 32.52 1.56 -1.46
CA SER A 65 33.56 1.14 -0.49
C SER A 65 33.65 -0.36 -0.24
N LEU A 66 34.01 -1.13 -1.28
CA LEU A 66 34.59 -2.47 -1.04
C LEU A 66 35.71 -2.74 -2.06
N ASN A 67 36.88 -2.16 -1.80
CA ASN A 67 38.16 -2.74 -2.22
C ASN A 67 38.39 -3.96 -1.32
N ILE A 68 37.85 -5.10 -1.67
CA ILE A 68 38.22 -6.39 -1.08
C ILE A 68 38.49 -7.35 -2.22
N HIS A 69 39.73 -7.80 -2.24
CA HIS A 69 40.23 -8.88 -3.09
C HIS A 69 39.58 -10.21 -2.70
N PHE A 70 38.37 -10.44 -3.17
CA PHE A 70 37.75 -11.76 -3.34
C PHE A 70 36.56 -11.57 -4.27
N THR A 71 36.39 -12.49 -5.22
CA THR A 71 35.39 -12.45 -6.29
C THR A 71 34.01 -12.15 -5.71
N PRO A 72 33.44 -10.94 -5.89
CA PRO A 72 32.13 -10.63 -5.34
C PRO A 72 31.07 -11.21 -6.27
N ILE A 73 30.16 -11.97 -5.72
CA ILE A 73 28.80 -12.04 -6.26
C ILE A 73 28.23 -10.63 -6.07
N LEU A 74 28.43 -9.79 -7.06
CA LEU A 74 27.91 -8.44 -7.11
C LEU A 74 26.39 -8.55 -7.23
N LEU A 75 25.68 -8.49 -6.11
CA LEU A 75 24.26 -8.18 -6.14
C LEU A 75 24.15 -6.73 -6.63
N ILE A 76 24.11 -6.57 -7.95
CA ILE A 76 23.79 -5.30 -8.58
C ILE A 76 22.31 -5.07 -8.29
N ILE A 77 22.01 -4.38 -7.18
CA ILE A 77 20.69 -3.78 -6.97
C ILE A 77 20.64 -2.60 -7.95
N PRO A 78 19.78 -2.62 -8.97
CA PRO A 78 19.74 -1.55 -9.96
C PRO A 78 19.45 -0.20 -9.29
N ALA A 79 20.02 0.87 -9.82
CA ALA A 79 19.88 2.24 -9.31
C ALA A 79 18.41 2.71 -9.17
N THR A 80 17.46 2.07 -9.88
CA THR A 80 16.03 2.37 -9.87
C THR A 80 15.29 1.89 -8.61
N LEU A 81 15.91 1.11 -7.73
CA LEU A 81 15.34 0.68 -6.43
C LEU A 81 15.43 1.73 -5.33
N GLN A 82 16.05 2.86 -5.63
CA GLN A 82 16.55 3.78 -4.61
C GLN A 82 15.57 4.91 -4.26
N ASP A 83 14.48 5.04 -5.02
CA ASP A 83 13.65 6.24 -4.94
C ASP A 83 12.20 5.98 -4.49
N TYR A 84 11.81 4.72 -4.23
CA TYR A 84 10.46 4.36 -3.83
C TYR A 84 10.45 3.27 -2.75
N VAL A 85 9.71 3.50 -1.68
CA VAL A 85 9.50 2.54 -0.60
C VAL A 85 8.03 2.42 -0.26
N VAL A 86 7.56 1.18 -0.04
CA VAL A 86 6.22 0.92 0.49
C VAL A 86 6.35 0.57 1.97
N LEU A 87 5.72 1.38 2.81
CA LEU A 87 5.50 1.04 4.21
C LEU A 87 4.15 0.36 4.33
N THR A 88 4.08 -0.72 5.07
CA THR A 88 2.82 -1.36 5.48
C THR A 88 2.82 -1.54 6.98
N SER A 89 1.66 -1.80 7.56
CA SER A 89 1.56 -1.98 9.00
C SER A 89 0.48 -2.98 9.37
N VAL A 90 0.53 -3.45 10.60
CA VAL A 90 -0.58 -4.14 11.27
C VAL A 90 -1.54 -3.12 11.89
N ASP A 91 -2.80 -3.51 12.13
CA ASP A 91 -3.69 -2.70 12.98
C ASP A 91 -3.30 -2.83 14.44
N ARG A 92 -3.30 -1.71 15.16
CA ARG A 92 -2.94 -1.57 16.58
C ARG A 92 -4.06 -0.85 17.33
N ASP A 93 -5.27 -1.44 17.32
CA ASP A 93 -6.43 -0.91 18.07
C ASP A 93 -6.22 -0.92 19.61
N ASP A 94 -5.13 -1.53 20.08
CA ASP A 94 -4.67 -1.51 21.46
C ASP A 94 -3.95 -0.21 21.85
N LEU A 95 -3.56 0.61 20.88
CA LEU A 95 -2.91 1.90 21.10
C LEU A 95 -3.92 3.06 21.00
N PRO A 96 -3.77 4.12 21.79
CA PRO A 96 -4.71 5.25 21.81
C PRO A 96 -4.86 5.96 20.45
N ASP A 97 -3.79 5.97 19.65
CA ASP A 97 -3.76 6.59 18.32
C ASP A 97 -3.65 5.58 17.19
N ALA A 98 -3.96 4.32 17.48
CA ALA A 98 -3.87 3.20 16.55
C ALA A 98 -2.51 3.10 15.81
N GLY A 99 -1.44 3.66 16.40
CA GLY A 99 -0.09 3.67 15.87
C GLY A 99 0.20 4.75 14.83
N SER A 100 -0.71 5.70 14.63
CA SER A 100 -0.55 6.77 13.62
C SER A 100 0.66 7.66 13.88
N SER A 101 1.01 7.93 15.15
CA SER A 101 2.23 8.70 15.51
C SER A 101 3.50 7.97 15.12
N HIS A 102 3.53 6.67 15.33
CA HIS A 102 4.68 5.83 14.98
C HIS A 102 4.92 5.77 13.47
N ILE A 103 3.83 5.60 12.69
CA ILE A 103 3.88 5.62 11.23
C ILE A 103 4.34 7.01 10.74
N ALA A 104 3.72 8.07 11.21
CA ALA A 104 4.06 9.43 10.81
C ALA A 104 5.51 9.81 11.16
N GLU A 105 6.02 9.38 12.32
CA GLU A 105 7.42 9.59 12.70
C GLU A 105 8.37 8.83 11.78
N THR A 106 8.06 7.59 11.44
CA THR A 106 8.85 6.80 10.48
C THR A 106 8.96 7.51 9.13
N ILE A 107 7.84 8.02 8.61
CA ILE A 107 7.81 8.76 7.34
C ILE A 107 8.66 10.04 7.44
N ARG A 108 8.51 10.84 8.51
CA ARG A 108 9.30 12.06 8.71
C ARG A 108 10.79 11.79 8.75
N GLN A 109 11.21 10.75 9.45
CA GLN A 109 12.62 10.38 9.54
C GLN A 109 13.18 9.88 8.21
N ILE A 110 12.40 9.11 7.42
CA ILE A 110 12.80 8.72 6.06
C ILE A 110 12.98 9.98 5.20
N LYS A 111 12.01 10.90 5.22
CA LYS A 111 12.07 12.15 4.43
C LYS A 111 13.19 13.08 4.88
N PHE A 112 13.53 13.10 6.17
CA PHE A 112 14.67 13.84 6.68
C PHE A 112 16.00 13.24 6.20
N ALA A 113 16.13 11.90 6.26
CA ALA A 113 17.35 11.20 5.86
C ALA A 113 17.55 11.15 4.33
N LYS A 114 16.45 11.12 3.57
CA LYS A 114 16.44 11.02 2.10
C LYS A 114 15.22 11.76 1.52
N PRO A 115 15.28 13.08 1.37
CA PRO A 115 14.13 13.92 0.97
C PRO A 115 13.49 13.51 -0.36
N GLU A 116 14.28 13.00 -1.31
CA GLU A 116 13.85 12.54 -2.62
C GLU A 116 13.10 11.20 -2.59
N MET A 117 13.25 10.42 -1.53
CA MET A 117 12.58 9.12 -1.40
C MET A 117 11.07 9.28 -1.47
N MET A 118 10.45 8.59 -2.39
CA MET A 118 8.99 8.49 -2.45
C MET A 118 8.49 7.43 -1.48
N VAL A 119 7.56 7.83 -0.64
CA VAL A 119 7.01 6.97 0.42
C VAL A 119 5.53 6.71 0.16
N GLU A 120 5.19 5.48 -0.15
CA GLU A 120 3.82 4.97 -0.10
C GLU A 120 3.60 4.34 1.27
N CYS A 121 2.47 4.62 1.92
CA CYS A 121 2.07 3.96 3.14
C CYS A 121 0.73 3.24 2.95
N LEU A 122 0.73 1.90 3.04
CA LEU A 122 -0.48 1.11 3.21
C LEU A 122 -0.88 1.20 4.69
N ALA A 123 -1.67 2.21 4.99
CA ALA A 123 -2.08 2.59 6.33
C ALA A 123 -3.30 1.78 6.80
N PRO A 124 -3.46 1.54 8.13
CA PRO A 124 -4.71 1.07 8.72
C PRO A 124 -5.83 2.11 8.57
N ASP A 125 -7.04 1.73 8.95
CA ASP A 125 -8.16 2.68 9.00
C ASP A 125 -8.23 3.50 10.32
N PHE A 126 -7.31 3.25 11.25
CA PHE A 126 -7.22 3.92 12.55
C PHE A 126 -8.56 3.93 13.31
N ALA A 127 -9.34 2.85 13.21
CA ALA A 127 -10.69 2.75 13.76
C ALA A 127 -11.66 3.87 13.30
N GLY A 128 -11.34 4.57 12.22
CA GLY A 128 -12.10 5.70 11.68
C GLY A 128 -11.76 7.06 12.29
N GLU A 129 -10.67 7.15 13.08
CA GLU A 129 -10.22 8.41 13.69
C GLU A 129 -9.51 9.30 12.65
N MET A 130 -10.22 10.31 12.15
CA MET A 130 -9.74 11.15 11.04
C MET A 130 -8.52 11.99 11.39
N GLU A 131 -8.31 12.35 12.65
CA GLU A 131 -7.08 13.03 13.10
C GLU A 131 -5.83 12.14 12.92
N CYS A 132 -5.99 10.82 13.07
CA CYS A 132 -4.92 9.86 12.81
C CYS A 132 -4.60 9.77 11.31
N VAL A 133 -5.63 9.82 10.45
CA VAL A 133 -5.48 9.88 8.99
C VAL A 133 -4.73 11.16 8.60
N ASP A 134 -5.13 12.31 9.14
CA ASP A 134 -4.47 13.61 8.91
C ASP A 134 -2.99 13.59 9.33
N ARG A 135 -2.71 13.02 10.50
CA ARG A 135 -1.33 12.92 11.02
C ARG A 135 -0.42 12.16 10.08
N VAL A 136 -0.88 11.05 9.53
CA VAL A 136 -0.10 10.26 8.59
C VAL A 136 -0.03 10.95 7.22
N SER A 137 -1.13 11.46 6.72
CA SER A 137 -1.19 12.12 5.40
C SER A 137 -0.30 13.37 5.33
N ASN A 138 -0.16 14.10 6.45
CA ASN A 138 0.66 15.32 6.52
C ASN A 138 2.09 15.11 7.05
N SER A 139 2.55 13.86 7.11
CA SER A 139 3.91 13.53 7.61
C SER A 139 5.02 13.66 6.55
N GLY A 140 4.70 14.12 5.34
CA GLY A 140 5.58 14.09 4.18
C GLY A 140 5.33 12.90 3.26
N LEU A 141 4.23 12.17 3.49
CA LEU A 141 3.79 11.04 2.68
C LEU A 141 3.48 11.46 1.24
N ASP A 142 3.83 10.61 0.27
CA ASP A 142 3.55 10.85 -1.15
C ASP A 142 2.31 10.11 -1.62
N VAL A 143 2.09 8.89 -1.11
CA VAL A 143 0.97 8.03 -1.51
C VAL A 143 0.32 7.43 -0.28
N PHE A 144 -0.95 7.76 -0.06
CA PHE A 144 -1.76 7.13 0.99
C PHE A 144 -2.53 5.94 0.39
N ALA A 145 -2.18 4.74 0.78
CA ALA A 145 -2.86 3.53 0.38
C ALA A 145 -3.69 2.97 1.55
N HIS A 146 -4.93 2.59 1.26
CA HIS A 146 -5.78 1.85 2.19
C HIS A 146 -6.71 0.92 1.40
N ASN A 147 -6.61 -0.38 1.65
CA ASN A 147 -7.31 -1.37 0.85
C ASN A 147 -8.77 -1.53 1.29
N ILE A 148 -9.69 -1.52 0.33
CA ILE A 148 -11.09 -1.86 0.57
C ILE A 148 -11.30 -3.38 0.66
N GLU A 149 -10.39 -4.15 0.07
CA GLU A 149 -10.22 -5.61 0.08
C GLU A 149 -11.31 -6.37 -0.68
N THR A 150 -12.58 -6.02 -0.52
CA THR A 150 -13.70 -6.73 -1.16
C THR A 150 -14.92 -5.81 -1.28
N VAL A 151 -15.98 -6.29 -1.94
CA VAL A 151 -17.24 -5.58 -2.11
C VAL A 151 -18.02 -5.44 -0.79
N GLU A 152 -18.95 -4.46 -0.73
CA GLU A 152 -19.67 -4.10 0.50
C GLU A 152 -20.37 -5.32 1.14
N ARG A 153 -21.10 -6.12 0.37
CA ARG A 153 -21.83 -7.30 0.86
C ARG A 153 -20.90 -8.34 1.51
N LEU A 154 -19.69 -8.52 0.98
CA LEU A 154 -18.75 -9.51 1.48
C LEU A 154 -17.90 -9.01 2.65
N THR A 155 -17.80 -7.69 2.85
CA THR A 155 -16.95 -7.10 3.89
C THR A 155 -17.15 -7.73 5.28
N PRO A 156 -18.37 -7.97 5.81
CA PRO A 156 -18.55 -8.57 7.13
C PRO A 156 -18.05 -10.02 7.23
N PHE A 157 -17.88 -10.70 6.11
CA PHE A 157 -17.44 -12.10 6.05
C PHE A 157 -15.95 -12.24 5.76
N VAL A 158 -15.35 -11.23 5.16
CA VAL A 158 -13.96 -11.24 4.67
C VAL A 158 -13.04 -10.49 5.63
N ARG A 159 -13.47 -9.33 6.11
CA ARG A 159 -12.69 -8.46 6.99
C ARG A 159 -13.07 -8.63 8.46
N ASP A 160 -12.23 -8.14 9.35
CA ASP A 160 -12.59 -7.98 10.77
C ASP A 160 -13.80 -7.04 10.91
N ALA A 161 -14.65 -7.27 11.91
CA ALA A 161 -15.88 -6.48 12.13
C ALA A 161 -15.63 -4.98 12.32
N ARG A 162 -14.43 -4.59 12.73
CA ARG A 162 -14.00 -3.18 12.88
C ARG A 162 -13.60 -2.54 11.55
N ALA A 163 -13.22 -3.33 10.55
CA ALA A 163 -12.79 -2.87 9.23
C ALA A 163 -14.00 -2.77 8.28
N LYS A 164 -14.75 -1.67 8.40
CA LYS A 164 -16.01 -1.47 7.69
C LYS A 164 -15.80 -0.88 6.29
N TYR A 165 -16.64 -1.26 5.33
CA TYR A 165 -16.58 -0.77 3.95
C TYR A 165 -16.68 0.76 3.85
N ARG A 166 -17.72 1.36 4.45
CA ARG A 166 -17.93 2.82 4.43
C ARG A 166 -16.85 3.59 5.19
N GLN A 167 -16.28 2.99 6.24
CA GLN A 167 -15.14 3.57 6.96
C GLN A 167 -13.89 3.64 6.06
N THR A 168 -13.61 2.60 5.27
CA THR A 168 -12.53 2.62 4.28
C THR A 168 -12.68 3.77 3.28
N LEU A 169 -13.89 3.98 2.74
CA LEU A 169 -14.15 5.10 1.82
C LEU A 169 -13.94 6.46 2.49
N ALA A 170 -14.42 6.62 3.74
CA ALA A 170 -14.23 7.85 4.51
C ALA A 170 -12.74 8.15 4.79
N VAL A 171 -11.96 7.14 5.15
CA VAL A 171 -10.50 7.25 5.34
C VAL A 171 -9.80 7.69 4.06
N LEU A 172 -10.12 7.07 2.92
CA LEU A 172 -9.55 7.42 1.62
C LEU A 172 -9.93 8.84 1.19
N GLN A 173 -11.20 9.22 1.37
CA GLN A 173 -11.69 10.56 1.07
C GLN A 173 -11.01 11.61 1.95
N ARG A 174 -10.81 11.33 3.26
CA ARG A 174 -10.09 12.22 4.16
C ARG A 174 -8.64 12.39 3.74
N ALA A 175 -7.95 11.29 3.47
CA ALA A 175 -6.57 11.32 2.99
C ALA A 175 -6.44 12.08 1.66
N LYS A 176 -7.40 11.92 0.73
CA LYS A 176 -7.43 12.66 -0.54
C LYS A 176 -7.49 14.17 -0.35
N GLY A 177 -8.20 14.64 0.68
CA GLY A 177 -8.28 16.07 1.03
C GLY A 177 -7.02 16.65 1.65
N ALA A 178 -6.06 15.82 2.05
CA ALA A 178 -4.79 16.28 2.61
C ALA A 178 -3.94 17.01 1.55
N GLN A 179 -2.98 17.80 2.02
CA GLN A 179 -2.05 18.56 1.16
C GLN A 179 -2.76 19.39 0.07
N GLY A 180 -3.89 20.01 0.41
CA GLY A 180 -4.67 20.80 -0.55
C GLY A 180 -5.31 20.00 -1.68
N GLY A 181 -5.52 18.68 -1.48
CA GLY A 181 -6.06 17.77 -2.50
C GLY A 181 -4.98 17.11 -3.39
N GLY A 182 -3.70 17.43 -3.16
CA GLY A 182 -2.57 16.89 -3.91
C GLY A 182 -2.18 15.44 -3.56
N MET A 183 -2.69 14.87 -2.45
CA MET A 183 -2.38 13.50 -2.05
C MET A 183 -2.76 12.48 -3.12
N VAL A 184 -1.83 11.60 -3.48
CA VAL A 184 -2.15 10.43 -4.31
C VAL A 184 -2.75 9.36 -3.40
N THR A 185 -3.93 8.86 -3.76
CA THR A 185 -4.62 7.81 -3.00
C THR A 185 -4.73 6.52 -3.79
N LYS A 186 -4.60 5.40 -3.08
CA LYS A 186 -4.58 4.07 -3.68
C LYS A 186 -5.42 3.08 -2.88
N SER A 187 -6.09 2.17 -3.57
CA SER A 187 -6.83 1.07 -2.95
C SER A 187 -6.66 -0.25 -3.72
N SER A 188 -7.03 -1.35 -3.09
CA SER A 188 -6.95 -2.68 -3.68
C SER A 188 -8.20 -3.49 -3.40
N VAL A 189 -8.59 -4.31 -4.38
CA VAL A 189 -9.68 -5.28 -4.31
C VAL A 189 -9.15 -6.67 -4.62
N MET A 190 -9.50 -7.64 -3.81
CA MET A 190 -9.29 -9.07 -4.10
C MET A 190 -10.52 -9.63 -4.79
N LEU A 191 -10.31 -10.36 -5.88
CA LEU A 191 -11.36 -11.04 -6.64
C LEU A 191 -11.30 -12.56 -6.41
N GLY A 192 -12.45 -13.22 -6.57
CA GLY A 192 -12.60 -14.66 -6.40
C GLY A 192 -13.11 -15.08 -5.02
N LEU A 193 -13.75 -14.17 -4.29
CA LEU A 193 -14.38 -14.42 -2.99
C LEU A 193 -15.90 -14.64 -3.10
N GLY A 194 -16.50 -14.51 -4.31
CA GLY A 194 -17.92 -14.70 -4.59
C GLY A 194 -18.69 -13.39 -4.77
N GLU A 195 -18.01 -12.33 -5.12
CA GLU A 195 -18.55 -11.07 -5.62
C GLU A 195 -19.15 -11.22 -7.02
N SER A 196 -20.19 -10.44 -7.32
CA SER A 196 -20.69 -10.31 -8.70
C SER A 196 -19.98 -9.16 -9.45
N ASP A 197 -20.11 -9.14 -10.76
CA ASP A 197 -19.52 -8.09 -11.60
C ASP A 197 -20.11 -6.71 -11.27
N GLU A 198 -21.41 -6.64 -11.02
CA GLU A 198 -22.11 -5.41 -10.62
C GLU A 198 -21.59 -4.87 -9.28
N GLU A 199 -21.28 -5.78 -8.33
CA GLU A 199 -20.73 -5.40 -7.04
C GLU A 199 -19.29 -4.87 -7.15
N VAL A 200 -18.47 -5.48 -8.01
CA VAL A 200 -17.11 -5.00 -8.30
C VAL A 200 -17.18 -3.62 -8.95
N GLU A 201 -18.03 -3.47 -9.98
CA GLU A 201 -18.20 -2.18 -10.66
C GLU A 201 -18.72 -1.09 -9.71
N GLN A 202 -19.68 -1.41 -8.82
CA GLN A 202 -20.16 -0.47 -7.80
C GLN A 202 -19.04 -0.09 -6.83
N THR A 203 -18.22 -1.04 -6.39
CA THR A 203 -17.05 -0.78 -5.52
C THR A 203 -16.05 0.16 -6.20
N MET A 204 -15.82 -0.01 -7.50
CA MET A 204 -14.98 0.89 -8.27
C MET A 204 -15.57 2.31 -8.35
N ARG A 205 -16.89 2.45 -8.57
CA ARG A 205 -17.57 3.76 -8.52
C ARG A 205 -17.46 4.43 -7.16
N ASP A 206 -17.66 3.67 -6.08
CA ASP A 206 -17.56 4.18 -4.70
C ASP A 206 -16.14 4.68 -4.41
N LEU A 207 -15.10 3.94 -4.82
CA LEU A 207 -13.71 4.36 -4.71
C LEU A 207 -13.41 5.63 -5.51
N ARG A 208 -13.92 5.75 -6.75
CA ARG A 208 -13.77 6.98 -7.52
C ARG A 208 -14.46 8.17 -6.87
N SER A 209 -15.66 7.96 -6.32
CA SER A 209 -16.41 9.00 -5.60
C SER A 209 -15.68 9.46 -4.33
N ALA A 210 -14.92 8.56 -3.69
CA ALA A 210 -14.02 8.89 -2.57
C ALA A 210 -12.71 9.55 -3.02
N GLY A 211 -12.49 9.76 -4.33
CA GLY A 211 -11.31 10.43 -4.88
C GLY A 211 -10.09 9.54 -5.04
N VAL A 212 -10.26 8.21 -5.06
CA VAL A 212 -9.13 7.28 -5.24
C VAL A 212 -8.52 7.42 -6.63
N ASP A 213 -7.21 7.64 -6.69
CA ASP A 213 -6.46 7.82 -7.94
C ASP A 213 -6.03 6.48 -8.56
N CYS A 214 -5.57 5.54 -7.74
CA CYS A 214 -4.97 4.30 -8.20
C CYS A 214 -5.72 3.09 -7.63
N LEU A 215 -5.99 2.10 -8.49
CA LEU A 215 -6.68 0.88 -8.10
C LEU A 215 -5.89 -0.36 -8.53
N THR A 216 -5.82 -1.35 -7.65
CA THR A 216 -5.31 -2.68 -8.00
C THR A 216 -6.39 -3.75 -7.79
N LEU A 217 -6.52 -4.67 -8.75
CA LEU A 217 -7.39 -5.83 -8.64
C LEU A 217 -6.55 -7.10 -8.80
N GLY A 218 -6.58 -7.97 -7.79
CA GLY A 218 -5.78 -9.19 -7.76
C GLY A 218 -6.58 -10.41 -7.36
N GLN A 219 -6.12 -11.60 -7.76
CA GLN A 219 -6.75 -12.85 -7.34
C GLN A 219 -6.55 -13.08 -5.83
N TYR A 220 -7.63 -13.34 -5.11
CA TYR A 220 -7.53 -13.89 -3.77
C TYR A 220 -6.88 -15.27 -3.81
N MET A 221 -5.83 -15.45 -3.02
CA MET A 221 -5.14 -16.72 -2.84
C MET A 221 -5.29 -17.16 -1.39
N GLN A 222 -5.87 -18.33 -1.16
CA GLN A 222 -6.06 -18.86 0.18
C GLN A 222 -4.72 -19.16 0.86
N PRO A 223 -4.33 -18.45 1.95
CA PRO A 223 -3.01 -18.66 2.57
C PRO A 223 -2.87 -20.04 3.22
N THR A 224 -3.88 -20.50 3.92
CA THR A 224 -3.94 -21.85 4.55
C THR A 224 -5.37 -22.39 4.50
N LYS A 225 -5.55 -23.68 4.77
CA LYS A 225 -6.87 -24.34 4.81
C LYS A 225 -7.86 -23.72 5.83
N ARG A 226 -7.38 -22.92 6.78
CA ARG A 226 -8.20 -22.24 7.80
C ARG A 226 -8.81 -20.92 7.30
N HIS A 227 -8.24 -20.34 6.24
CA HIS A 227 -8.72 -19.08 5.65
C HIS A 227 -9.89 -19.34 4.70
N LEU A 228 -10.50 -18.26 4.23
CA LEU A 228 -11.59 -18.31 3.26
C LEU A 228 -11.18 -19.14 2.03
N LYS A 229 -12.08 -19.98 1.57
CA LYS A 229 -11.87 -20.73 0.31
C LYS A 229 -12.00 -19.77 -0.88
N VAL A 230 -11.14 -19.97 -1.87
CA VAL A 230 -11.34 -19.36 -3.19
C VAL A 230 -12.65 -19.88 -3.75
N LYS A 231 -13.52 -18.98 -4.17
CA LYS A 231 -14.81 -19.31 -4.80
C LYS A 231 -14.68 -19.42 -6.32
N GLU A 232 -13.80 -18.60 -6.89
CA GLU A 232 -13.55 -18.57 -8.33
C GLU A 232 -12.10 -18.17 -8.59
N TYR A 233 -11.48 -18.81 -9.57
CA TYR A 233 -10.24 -18.33 -10.18
C TYR A 233 -10.60 -17.48 -11.40
N VAL A 234 -10.46 -16.16 -11.25
CA VAL A 234 -10.83 -15.18 -12.25
C VAL A 234 -9.90 -15.30 -13.47
N THR A 235 -10.46 -15.30 -14.67
CA THR A 235 -9.67 -15.46 -15.89
C THR A 235 -8.85 -14.21 -16.22
N PRO A 236 -7.72 -14.36 -16.97
CA PRO A 236 -6.94 -13.22 -17.42
C PRO A 236 -7.74 -12.21 -18.24
N GLU A 237 -8.70 -12.69 -19.06
CA GLU A 237 -9.57 -11.84 -19.87
C GLU A 237 -10.48 -10.97 -18.99
N LYS A 238 -10.98 -11.54 -17.87
CA LYS A 238 -11.82 -10.81 -16.91
C LYS A 238 -10.99 -9.78 -16.15
N PHE A 239 -9.75 -10.08 -15.79
CA PHE A 239 -8.83 -9.08 -15.25
C PHE A 239 -8.57 -7.95 -16.25
N ALA A 240 -8.30 -8.26 -17.52
CA ALA A 240 -8.13 -7.26 -18.56
C ALA A 240 -9.41 -6.42 -18.78
N HIS A 241 -10.60 -7.01 -18.59
CA HIS A 241 -11.86 -6.27 -18.61
C HIS A 241 -11.88 -5.21 -17.48
N TRP A 242 -11.56 -5.58 -16.25
CA TRP A 242 -11.56 -4.66 -15.11
C TRP A 242 -10.52 -3.54 -15.22
N GLU A 243 -9.38 -3.80 -15.84
CA GLU A 243 -8.38 -2.77 -16.14
C GLU A 243 -8.97 -1.70 -17.08
N ARG A 244 -9.66 -2.13 -18.16
CA ARG A 244 -10.34 -1.21 -19.09
C ARG A 244 -11.49 -0.45 -18.42
N VAL A 245 -12.25 -1.11 -17.53
CA VAL A 245 -13.32 -0.46 -16.75
C VAL A 245 -12.73 0.63 -15.87
N GLY A 246 -11.65 0.35 -15.15
CA GLY A 246 -10.97 1.33 -14.30
C GLY A 246 -10.49 2.55 -15.09
N SER A 247 -9.86 2.34 -16.23
CA SER A 247 -9.44 3.44 -17.13
C SER A 247 -10.61 4.30 -17.58
N ARG A 248 -11.75 3.69 -17.97
CA ARG A 248 -12.96 4.42 -18.37
C ARG A 248 -13.61 5.19 -17.21
N MET A 249 -13.48 4.71 -15.99
CA MET A 249 -13.96 5.39 -14.77
C MET A 249 -13.07 6.56 -14.35
N GLY A 250 -11.93 6.77 -15.02
CA GLY A 250 -11.01 7.87 -14.72
C GLY A 250 -10.09 7.61 -13.54
N PHE A 251 -9.79 6.36 -13.20
CA PHE A 251 -8.63 6.08 -12.35
C PHE A 251 -7.37 6.46 -13.13
N LEU A 252 -6.45 7.17 -12.46
CA LEU A 252 -5.18 7.53 -13.08
C LEU A 252 -4.35 6.30 -13.43
N TYR A 253 -4.48 5.26 -12.61
CA TYR A 253 -3.86 3.97 -12.84
C TYR A 253 -4.73 2.83 -12.33
N THR A 254 -4.89 1.79 -13.16
CA THR A 254 -5.53 0.54 -12.77
C THR A 254 -4.64 -0.63 -13.16
N ALA A 255 -4.18 -1.40 -12.18
CA ALA A 255 -3.52 -2.68 -12.43
C ALA A 255 -4.48 -3.82 -12.10
N SER A 256 -4.66 -4.74 -13.03
CA SER A 256 -5.57 -5.86 -12.83
C SER A 256 -4.95 -7.15 -13.38
N GLY A 257 -4.87 -8.19 -12.55
CA GLY A 257 -4.28 -9.45 -12.97
C GLY A 257 -4.15 -10.46 -11.83
N PRO A 258 -4.00 -11.77 -12.16
CA PRO A 258 -3.99 -12.83 -11.14
C PRO A 258 -2.86 -12.70 -10.13
N LEU A 259 -1.73 -12.09 -10.49
CA LEU A 259 -0.58 -11.90 -9.62
C LEU A 259 -0.41 -10.45 -9.14
N VAL A 260 -1.38 -9.59 -9.43
CA VAL A 260 -1.38 -8.20 -8.93
C VAL A 260 -1.61 -8.20 -7.42
N ARG A 261 -0.87 -7.35 -6.72
CA ARG A 261 -0.98 -7.10 -5.27
C ARG A 261 -1.05 -5.59 -5.02
N SER A 262 -1.42 -5.18 -3.82
CA SER A 262 -1.48 -3.76 -3.44
C SER A 262 -0.14 -3.03 -3.64
N SER A 263 0.99 -3.72 -3.52
CA SER A 263 2.34 -3.22 -3.80
C SER A 263 2.83 -3.55 -5.21
N TYR A 264 1.94 -3.69 -6.20
CA TYR A 264 2.32 -4.08 -7.56
C TYR A 264 3.10 -2.97 -8.28
N LYS A 265 4.26 -3.35 -8.78
CA LYS A 265 5.34 -2.50 -9.27
C LYS A 265 5.05 -1.63 -10.49
N ALA A 266 4.21 -2.09 -11.42
CA ALA A 266 3.94 -1.32 -12.65
C ALA A 266 3.33 0.07 -12.35
N GLY A 267 2.70 0.22 -11.16
CA GLY A 267 2.20 1.51 -10.68
C GLY A 267 3.28 2.47 -10.19
N GLU A 268 4.44 1.99 -9.73
CA GLU A 268 5.46 2.85 -9.12
C GLU A 268 5.98 3.90 -10.09
N PHE A 269 6.35 3.50 -11.30
CA PHE A 269 6.84 4.41 -12.33
C PHE A 269 5.78 5.44 -12.72
N PHE A 270 4.53 5.00 -12.85
CA PHE A 270 3.41 5.87 -13.16
C PHE A 270 3.07 6.80 -12.00
N ILE A 271 3.02 6.26 -10.77
CA ILE A 271 2.76 7.03 -9.55
C ILE A 271 3.88 8.05 -9.33
N LYS A 272 5.14 7.69 -9.55
CA LYS A 272 6.28 8.61 -9.48
C LYS A 272 6.05 9.81 -10.39
N ASN A 273 5.71 9.59 -11.65
CA ASN A 273 5.42 10.66 -12.60
C ASN A 273 4.23 11.55 -12.16
N ILE A 274 3.18 10.98 -11.56
CA ILE A 274 2.04 11.75 -11.04
C ILE A 274 2.48 12.64 -9.88
N VAL A 275 3.21 12.08 -8.92
CA VAL A 275 3.66 12.81 -7.74
C VAL A 275 4.64 13.92 -8.14
N GLU A 276 5.58 13.63 -9.03
CA GLU A 276 6.54 14.62 -9.54
C GLU A 276 5.82 15.77 -10.26
N LYS A 277 4.85 15.47 -11.12
CA LYS A 277 4.03 16.51 -11.78
C LYS A 277 3.26 17.35 -10.77
N ARG A 278 2.66 16.74 -9.75
CA ARG A 278 1.94 17.49 -8.70
C ARG A 278 2.87 18.35 -7.86
N ARG A 279 4.11 17.91 -7.60
CA ARG A 279 5.13 18.68 -6.86
C ARG A 279 5.67 19.86 -7.68
N SER A 280 5.80 19.71 -8.99
CA SER A 280 6.30 20.77 -9.90
C SER A 280 5.24 21.84 -10.24
N GLY A 281 3.99 21.68 -9.80
CA GLY A 281 2.93 22.62 -10.12
C GLY A 281 2.36 22.51 -11.54
N ASP A 282 2.80 21.54 -12.33
CA ASP A 282 2.35 21.30 -13.71
C ASP A 282 0.97 20.60 -13.76
N ALA A 283 0.17 20.70 -12.70
CA ALA A 283 -1.13 20.04 -12.58
C ALA A 283 -2.29 20.85 -13.20
N GLU A 284 -2.01 21.94 -13.90
CA GLU A 284 -3.02 22.69 -14.67
C GLU A 284 -2.71 22.53 -16.14
N GLU A 285 -3.32 21.56 -16.77
CA GLU A 285 -3.81 21.55 -18.16
C GLU A 285 -4.13 20.14 -18.61
N GLN A 286 -5.25 19.63 -18.14
CA GLN A 286 -6.01 18.61 -18.86
C GLN A 286 -7.47 18.66 -18.39
N ASN A 287 -8.19 19.67 -18.89
CA ASN A 287 -9.64 19.66 -19.06
C ASN A 287 -9.97 19.15 -20.46
#